data_6927747d6135fe94c0e5dfb8618706d4
#
_entry.id   6927747d6135fe94c0e5dfb8618706d4
#
_cell.length_a   1.000
_cell.length_b   1.000
_cell.length_c   1.000
_cell.angle_alpha   90.00
_cell.angle_beta   90.00
_cell.angle_gamma   90.00
#
_symmetry.space_group_name_H-M   'P 1'
#
loop_
_entity.id
_entity.type
_entity.pdbx_description
1 polymer ?
#
loop_
_entity_poly.entity_id
_entity_poly.type
_entity_poly.pdbx_seq_one_letter_code
_entity_poly.pdbx_strand_id
1 'polypeptide(L)'
;MTVQVKTFGSMSEAAAAMASDRGARFFSGGTLLMRAINEGDTRVATLVRATDPAYRQIRNEGAHIVIGAGARMIDILASRDLAFLHPVARVVGGPAVRTMATVGGNLFAPSPYGDFTAALLALDATVMVQGAYGGGQQTALEQFLAGRDRAGSSGLVIAVSVPRPASADAFRFRKVARVRPKGVSVLSIAAHLPVTGGRIAGARVAYGAMAPTPIRARAVERALEGRSLDAPGIAPALAAAAEGTSPATDALASTWYRREVLPVHLRRLLLGEGGA
;
A
#
# COMPACT_ATOMS: atom_id res chain seq x y z
N MET A 1 10.23 -25.34 17.55
CA MET A 1 10.49 -25.50 16.11
C MET A 1 11.58 -24.49 15.72
N THR A 2 12.64 -24.92 15.05
CA THR A 2 13.73 -24.00 14.65
C THR A 2 13.43 -23.48 13.25
N VAL A 3 13.31 -22.15 13.10
CA VAL A 3 13.15 -21.51 11.78
C VAL A 3 14.53 -21.39 11.14
N GLN A 4 14.69 -21.90 9.92
CA GLN A 4 15.92 -21.78 9.14
C GLN A 4 15.96 -20.44 8.41
N VAL A 5 17.15 -19.86 8.23
CA VAL A 5 17.37 -18.66 7.42
C VAL A 5 18.29 -18.99 6.26
N LYS A 6 17.80 -18.77 5.02
CA LYS A 6 18.57 -18.93 3.78
C LYS A 6 18.79 -17.55 3.15
N THR A 7 20.04 -17.24 2.80
CA THR A 7 20.41 -15.95 2.20
C THR A 7 20.96 -16.19 0.79
N PHE A 8 20.46 -15.41 -0.17
CA PHE A 8 20.84 -15.49 -1.58
C PHE A 8 21.42 -14.16 -2.07
N GLY A 9 22.30 -14.22 -3.05
CA GLY A 9 22.93 -13.03 -3.67
C GLY A 9 21.98 -12.24 -4.57
N SER A 10 21.03 -12.95 -5.21
CA SER A 10 20.09 -12.35 -6.17
C SER A 10 18.64 -12.63 -5.83
N MET A 11 17.75 -11.80 -6.39
CA MET A 11 16.29 -12.00 -6.28
C MET A 11 15.82 -13.23 -7.06
N SER A 12 16.50 -13.60 -8.14
CA SER A 12 16.19 -14.79 -8.94
C SER A 12 16.41 -16.07 -8.14
N GLU A 13 17.57 -16.21 -7.47
CA GLU A 13 17.87 -17.35 -6.60
C GLU A 13 16.88 -17.44 -5.43
N ALA A 14 16.55 -16.30 -4.82
CA ALA A 14 15.55 -16.24 -3.75
C ALA A 14 14.16 -16.67 -4.25
N ALA A 15 13.75 -16.27 -5.46
CA ALA A 15 12.49 -16.68 -6.05
C ALA A 15 12.43 -18.18 -6.33
N ALA A 16 13.51 -18.76 -6.85
CA ALA A 16 13.62 -20.20 -7.05
C ALA A 16 13.54 -20.99 -5.73
N ALA A 17 14.20 -20.50 -4.67
CA ALA A 17 14.16 -21.10 -3.34
C ALA A 17 12.75 -21.03 -2.74
N MET A 18 12.03 -19.91 -2.92
CA MET A 18 10.63 -19.78 -2.49
C MET A 18 9.70 -20.75 -3.20
N ALA A 19 9.91 -20.99 -4.50
CA ALA A 19 9.09 -21.92 -5.27
C ALA A 19 9.30 -23.39 -4.89
N SER A 20 10.50 -23.75 -4.42
CA SER A 20 10.86 -25.12 -4.05
C SER A 20 10.43 -25.51 -2.61
N ASP A 21 10.04 -24.55 -1.77
CA ASP A 21 9.73 -24.79 -0.35
C ASP A 21 8.40 -24.09 0.05
N ARG A 22 7.33 -24.86 0.23
CA ARG A 22 6.02 -24.37 0.64
C ARG A 22 6.00 -23.71 2.03
N GLY A 23 6.93 -24.11 2.92
CA GLY A 23 7.12 -23.53 4.25
C GLY A 23 7.97 -22.27 4.25
N ALA A 24 8.54 -21.90 3.10
CA ALA A 24 9.35 -20.71 2.97
C ALA A 24 8.50 -19.43 2.98
N ARG A 25 9.04 -18.37 3.60
CA ARG A 25 8.50 -17.02 3.51
C ARG A 25 9.63 -16.05 3.21
N PHE A 26 9.36 -15.14 2.28
CA PHE A 26 10.35 -14.12 1.94
C PHE A 26 10.48 -13.10 3.07
N PHE A 27 11.69 -12.95 3.57
CA PHE A 27 12.03 -12.02 4.65
C PHE A 27 12.59 -10.73 4.07
N SER A 28 11.72 -9.73 3.93
CA SER A 28 12.10 -8.36 3.56
C SER A 28 12.36 -7.52 4.82
N GLY A 29 11.33 -6.80 5.31
CA GLY A 29 11.43 -6.01 6.55
C GLY A 29 11.09 -6.77 7.83
N GLY A 30 10.40 -7.89 7.74
CA GLY A 30 10.09 -8.80 8.85
C GLY A 30 9.08 -8.28 9.90
N THR A 31 8.63 -7.03 9.84
CA THR A 31 7.84 -6.38 10.92
C THR A 31 6.50 -7.06 11.24
N LEU A 32 5.85 -7.68 10.26
CA LEU A 32 4.65 -8.48 10.47
C LEU A 32 4.96 -9.97 10.56
N LEU A 33 5.88 -10.47 9.74
CA LEU A 33 6.25 -11.88 9.71
C LEU A 33 6.88 -12.35 11.02
N MET A 34 7.85 -11.61 11.57
CA MET A 34 8.47 -11.95 12.85
C MET A 34 7.49 -11.83 14.01
N ARG A 35 6.56 -10.88 13.92
CA ARG A 35 5.48 -10.80 14.92
C ARG A 35 4.63 -12.07 14.91
N ALA A 36 4.19 -12.53 13.74
CA ALA A 36 3.39 -13.76 13.62
C ALA A 36 4.14 -14.98 14.15
N ILE A 37 5.44 -15.12 13.83
CA ILE A 37 6.29 -16.20 14.34
C ILE A 37 6.38 -16.14 15.88
N ASN A 38 6.60 -14.97 16.45
CA ASN A 38 6.70 -14.77 17.90
C ASN A 38 5.34 -15.01 18.61
N GLU A 39 4.23 -14.79 17.91
CA GLU A 39 2.88 -15.08 18.38
C GLU A 39 2.47 -16.56 18.14
N GLY A 40 3.39 -17.40 17.65
CA GLY A 40 3.19 -18.85 17.55
C GLY A 40 2.78 -19.35 16.15
N ASP A 41 2.96 -18.59 15.07
CA ASP A 41 2.75 -19.12 13.71
C ASP A 41 3.82 -20.16 13.35
N THR A 42 3.45 -21.44 13.43
CA THR A 42 4.34 -22.58 13.15
C THR A 42 4.40 -22.97 11.66
N ARG A 43 3.64 -22.28 10.78
CA ARG A 43 3.61 -22.59 9.34
C ARG A 43 4.88 -22.12 8.61
N VAL A 44 5.70 -21.29 9.26
CA VAL A 44 6.93 -20.74 8.70
C VAL A 44 8.11 -21.61 9.12
N ALA A 45 8.64 -22.39 8.21
CA ALA A 45 9.80 -23.26 8.45
C ALA A 45 11.12 -22.60 7.97
N THR A 46 11.06 -21.82 6.91
CA THR A 46 12.23 -21.20 6.28
C THR A 46 11.99 -19.72 6.00
N LEU A 47 12.93 -18.87 6.41
CA LEU A 47 13.01 -17.47 6.01
C LEU A 47 14.01 -17.34 4.85
N VAL A 48 13.53 -16.88 3.71
CA VAL A 48 14.35 -16.61 2.52
C VAL A 48 14.61 -15.12 2.44
N ARG A 49 15.86 -14.71 2.33
CA ARG A 49 16.26 -13.31 2.12
C ARG A 49 17.21 -13.18 0.94
N ALA A 50 17.22 -11.99 0.32
CA ALA A 50 18.18 -11.62 -0.70
C ALA A 50 19.01 -10.41 -0.27
N THR A 51 20.27 -10.37 -0.71
CA THR A 51 21.20 -9.25 -0.47
C THR A 51 21.41 -8.39 -1.71
N ASP A 52 20.63 -8.60 -2.76
CA ASP A 52 20.68 -7.81 -4.00
C ASP A 52 20.49 -6.31 -3.72
N PRO A 53 21.49 -5.47 -4.02
CA PRO A 53 21.39 -4.02 -3.76
C PRO A 53 20.27 -3.35 -4.54
N ALA A 54 19.95 -3.83 -5.76
CA ALA A 54 18.89 -3.27 -6.59
C ALA A 54 17.52 -3.35 -5.91
N TYR A 55 17.34 -4.33 -5.03
CA TYR A 55 16.10 -4.53 -4.27
C TYR A 55 15.72 -3.34 -3.37
N ARG A 56 16.67 -2.45 -3.03
CA ARG A 56 16.44 -1.27 -2.17
C ARG A 56 16.55 0.06 -2.89
N GLN A 57 16.95 0.07 -4.16
CA GLN A 57 17.18 1.30 -4.90
C GLN A 57 15.87 2.04 -5.18
N ILE A 58 15.94 3.37 -5.14
CA ILE A 58 14.90 4.27 -5.62
C ILE A 58 15.48 4.98 -6.84
N ARG A 59 14.84 4.82 -7.99
CA ARG A 59 15.29 5.41 -9.26
C ARG A 59 14.23 6.34 -9.82
N ASN A 60 14.66 7.51 -10.22
CA ASN A 60 13.83 8.47 -10.92
C ASN A 60 13.92 8.18 -12.43
N GLU A 61 12.81 7.79 -13.03
CA GLU A 61 12.70 7.47 -14.45
C GLU A 61 11.78 8.50 -15.17
N GLY A 62 11.90 9.78 -14.81
CA GLY A 62 11.13 10.88 -15.40
C GLY A 62 9.67 10.89 -14.91
N ALA A 63 8.76 10.42 -15.76
CA ALA A 63 7.32 10.37 -15.42
C ALA A 63 6.98 9.36 -14.32
N HIS A 64 7.90 8.43 -14.01
CA HIS A 64 7.72 7.39 -13.00
C HIS A 64 8.90 7.38 -12.03
N ILE A 65 8.64 6.91 -10.83
CA ILE A 65 9.67 6.59 -9.84
C ILE A 65 9.60 5.09 -9.58
N VAL A 66 10.70 4.39 -9.83
CA VAL A 66 10.84 2.97 -9.54
C VAL A 66 11.42 2.79 -8.17
N ILE A 67 10.66 2.16 -7.28
CA ILE A 67 11.01 1.92 -5.88
C ILE A 67 11.28 0.43 -5.71
N GLY A 68 12.50 0.05 -5.39
CA GLY A 68 12.83 -1.33 -5.03
C GLY A 68 11.96 -1.81 -3.87
N ALA A 69 11.44 -3.02 -3.96
CA ALA A 69 10.48 -3.52 -2.97
C ALA A 69 11.08 -3.66 -1.55
N GLY A 70 12.39 -3.73 -1.43
CA GLY A 70 13.13 -3.69 -0.17
C GLY A 70 13.40 -2.28 0.37
N ALA A 71 13.05 -1.21 -0.35
CA ALA A 71 13.13 0.15 0.18
C ALA A 71 12.23 0.29 1.41
N ARG A 72 12.79 0.86 2.48
CA ARG A 72 12.11 0.96 3.78
C ARG A 72 11.35 2.28 3.87
N MET A 73 10.43 2.35 4.78
CA MET A 73 9.67 3.60 5.01
C MET A 73 10.59 4.77 5.36
N ILE A 74 11.71 4.51 6.04
CA ILE A 74 12.71 5.56 6.32
C ILE A 74 13.43 6.02 5.04
N ASP A 75 13.66 5.13 4.08
CA ASP A 75 14.29 5.46 2.81
C ASP A 75 13.33 6.31 1.93
N ILE A 76 12.02 6.02 1.99
CA ILE A 76 10.98 6.86 1.37
C ILE A 76 11.02 8.27 1.95
N LEU A 77 11.09 8.40 3.29
CA LEU A 77 11.15 9.70 3.98
C LEU A 77 12.42 10.49 3.68
N ALA A 78 13.52 9.84 3.35
CA ALA A 78 14.77 10.47 2.97
C ALA A 78 14.80 10.93 1.50
N SER A 79 13.93 10.37 0.65
CA SER A 79 13.90 10.67 -0.79
C SER A 79 13.09 11.93 -1.08
N ARG A 80 13.73 12.94 -1.68
CA ARG A 80 13.05 14.17 -2.15
C ARG A 80 12.08 13.90 -3.30
N ASP A 81 12.41 12.96 -4.19
CA ASP A 81 11.55 12.55 -5.30
C ASP A 81 10.21 11.96 -4.85
N LEU A 82 10.17 11.38 -3.64
CA LEU A 82 9.00 10.75 -3.04
C LEU A 82 8.33 11.63 -1.96
N ALA A 83 8.55 12.95 -1.97
CA ALA A 83 8.00 13.87 -0.98
C ALA A 83 6.46 13.76 -0.86
N PHE A 84 5.76 13.48 -1.95
CA PHE A 84 4.31 13.28 -1.96
C PHE A 84 3.86 12.02 -1.17
N LEU A 85 4.73 11.02 -0.98
CA LEU A 85 4.48 9.83 -0.16
C LEU A 85 4.91 9.99 1.32
N HIS A 86 5.59 11.08 1.69
CA HIS A 86 6.04 11.29 3.06
C HIS A 86 4.88 11.25 4.09
N PRO A 87 3.72 11.87 3.84
CA PRO A 87 2.58 11.79 4.78
C PRO A 87 2.15 10.36 5.06
N VAL A 88 2.20 9.49 4.05
CA VAL A 88 1.85 8.07 4.18
C VAL A 88 2.92 7.31 4.95
N ALA A 89 4.20 7.45 4.54
CA ALA A 89 5.30 6.73 5.18
C ALA A 89 5.45 7.07 6.67
N ARG A 90 5.17 8.31 7.07
CA ARG A 90 5.24 8.77 8.49
C ARG A 90 4.27 8.05 9.40
N VAL A 91 3.14 7.58 8.89
CA VAL A 91 2.09 6.93 9.69
C VAL A 91 2.14 5.40 9.65
N VAL A 92 3.10 4.83 8.93
CA VAL A 92 3.39 3.39 8.98
C VAL A 92 4.17 3.09 10.26
N GLY A 93 3.48 2.61 11.28
CA GLY A 93 4.08 2.26 12.57
C GLY A 93 4.84 3.39 13.26
N GLY A 94 5.64 3.02 14.27
CA GLY A 94 6.58 3.93 14.93
C GLY A 94 7.94 4.01 14.22
N PRO A 95 8.88 4.86 14.72
CA PRO A 95 10.22 5.00 14.14
C PRO A 95 10.94 3.66 13.95
N ALA A 96 10.96 2.80 14.95
CA ALA A 96 11.60 1.48 14.88
C ALA A 96 10.96 0.59 13.80
N VAL A 97 9.64 0.67 13.60
CA VAL A 97 8.97 -0.07 12.51
C VAL A 97 9.39 0.48 11.15
N ARG A 98 9.45 1.79 10.99
CA ARG A 98 9.82 2.44 9.72
C ARG A 98 11.24 2.17 9.26
N THR A 99 12.17 1.89 10.17
CA THR A 99 13.55 1.49 9.81
C THR A 99 13.63 0.08 9.23
N MET A 100 12.57 -0.72 9.36
CA MET A 100 12.51 -2.11 8.90
C MET A 100 11.40 -2.36 7.87
N ALA A 101 10.21 -1.77 8.06
CA ALA A 101 9.06 -1.97 7.17
C ALA A 101 9.37 -1.49 5.75
N THR A 102 9.17 -2.38 4.78
CA THR A 102 9.51 -2.16 3.36
C THR A 102 8.27 -1.93 2.50
N VAL A 103 8.48 -1.35 1.31
CA VAL A 103 7.43 -1.16 0.30
C VAL A 103 6.82 -2.51 -0.08
N GLY A 104 7.63 -3.50 -0.45
CA GLY A 104 7.15 -4.85 -0.79
C GLY A 104 6.41 -5.52 0.36
N GLY A 105 6.92 -5.40 1.60
CA GLY A 105 6.25 -5.94 2.78
C GLY A 105 4.85 -5.35 3.01
N ASN A 106 4.65 -4.06 2.69
CA ASN A 106 3.33 -3.42 2.80
C ASN A 106 2.32 -4.01 1.81
N LEU A 107 2.74 -4.46 0.62
CA LEU A 107 1.83 -5.06 -0.36
C LEU A 107 1.19 -6.36 0.14
N PHE A 108 1.84 -7.05 1.08
CA PHE A 108 1.35 -8.29 1.69
C PHE A 108 0.75 -8.07 3.09
N ALA A 109 0.68 -6.83 3.55
CA ALA A 109 0.11 -6.54 4.85
C ALA A 109 -1.40 -6.89 4.86
N PRO A 110 -1.86 -7.68 5.87
CA PRO A 110 -3.29 -7.97 6.02
C PRO A 110 -4.05 -6.73 6.49
N SER A 111 -5.35 -6.67 6.22
CA SER A 111 -6.21 -5.67 6.86
C SER A 111 -6.16 -5.82 8.39
N PRO A 112 -6.12 -4.72 9.15
CA PRO A 112 -6.28 -3.31 8.77
C PRO A 112 -4.95 -2.58 8.47
N TYR A 113 -3.87 -3.30 8.26
CA TYR A 113 -2.59 -2.72 7.82
C TYR A 113 -2.61 -2.46 6.30
N GLY A 114 -1.57 -1.83 5.75
CA GLY A 114 -1.46 -1.62 4.30
C GLY A 114 -1.79 -0.19 3.87
N ASP A 115 -1.64 0.80 4.74
CA ASP A 115 -1.86 2.22 4.41
C ASP A 115 -1.02 2.66 3.21
N PHE A 116 0.24 2.20 3.14
CA PHE A 116 1.13 2.53 2.02
C PHE A 116 0.66 1.89 0.70
N THR A 117 0.10 0.69 0.77
CA THR A 117 -0.50 0.01 -0.39
C THR A 117 -1.73 0.77 -0.91
N ALA A 118 -2.58 1.31 -0.03
CA ALA A 118 -3.71 2.14 -0.46
C ALA A 118 -3.23 3.40 -1.19
N ALA A 119 -2.15 4.03 -0.73
CA ALA A 119 -1.55 5.18 -1.41
C ALA A 119 -1.02 4.81 -2.80
N LEU A 120 -0.29 3.71 -2.91
CA LEU A 120 0.21 3.21 -4.20
C LEU A 120 -0.93 2.88 -5.17
N LEU A 121 -2.03 2.34 -4.66
CA LEU A 121 -3.21 2.00 -5.46
C LEU A 121 -3.91 3.25 -6.00
N ALA A 122 -4.03 4.32 -5.19
CA ALA A 122 -4.55 5.60 -5.65
C ALA A 122 -3.64 6.30 -6.67
N LEU A 123 -2.35 5.99 -6.67
CA LEU A 123 -1.37 6.50 -7.62
C LEU A 123 -1.25 5.63 -8.88
N ASP A 124 -2.10 4.60 -9.03
CA ASP A 124 -2.06 3.69 -10.20
C ASP A 124 -0.71 2.99 -10.39
N ALA A 125 -0.09 2.63 -9.30
CA ALA A 125 1.21 1.98 -9.32
C ALA A 125 1.16 0.61 -10.01
N THR A 126 2.29 0.20 -10.58
CA THR A 126 2.49 -1.15 -11.09
C THR A 126 3.53 -1.88 -10.25
N VAL A 127 3.44 -3.20 -10.18
CA VAL A 127 4.40 -4.05 -9.50
C VAL A 127 5.21 -4.88 -10.50
N MET A 128 6.50 -5.02 -10.21
CA MET A 128 7.40 -5.89 -10.94
C MET A 128 7.62 -7.16 -10.12
N VAL A 129 7.29 -8.31 -10.69
CA VAL A 129 7.36 -9.61 -10.03
C VAL A 129 8.40 -10.47 -10.72
N GLN A 130 9.39 -10.95 -9.97
CA GLN A 130 10.40 -11.92 -10.43
C GLN A 130 9.83 -13.33 -10.32
N GLY A 131 9.74 -14.03 -11.44
CA GLY A 131 9.33 -15.44 -11.46
C GLY A 131 10.43 -16.39 -10.96
N ALA A 132 10.03 -17.56 -10.51
CA ALA A 132 10.93 -18.60 -9.99
C ALA A 132 11.95 -19.12 -11.02
N TYR A 133 11.57 -19.13 -12.29
CA TYR A 133 12.37 -19.69 -13.40
C TYR A 133 12.91 -18.62 -14.35
N GLY A 134 13.07 -17.39 -13.87
CA GLY A 134 13.44 -16.25 -14.68
C GLY A 134 12.25 -15.48 -15.24
N GLY A 135 12.55 -14.37 -15.91
CA GLY A 135 11.53 -13.43 -16.40
C GLY A 135 10.92 -12.57 -15.30
N GLY A 136 10.72 -11.31 -15.62
CA GLY A 136 9.99 -10.34 -14.78
C GLY A 136 8.64 -10.05 -15.42
N GLN A 137 7.59 -10.00 -14.63
CA GLN A 137 6.27 -9.58 -15.08
C GLN A 137 5.92 -8.25 -14.41
N GLN A 138 5.48 -7.28 -15.21
CA GLN A 138 4.90 -6.05 -14.71
C GLN A 138 3.37 -6.18 -14.74
N THR A 139 2.72 -5.83 -13.65
CA THR A 139 1.25 -5.88 -13.56
C THR A 139 0.72 -4.69 -12.77
N ALA A 140 -0.50 -4.26 -13.07
CA ALA A 140 -1.16 -3.22 -12.27
C ALA A 140 -1.30 -3.67 -10.82
N LEU A 141 -1.07 -2.77 -9.86
CA LEU A 141 -1.16 -3.09 -8.44
C LEU A 141 -2.55 -3.64 -8.06
N GLU A 142 -3.62 -3.09 -8.63
CA GLU A 142 -4.98 -3.57 -8.40
C GLU A 142 -5.14 -5.05 -8.79
N GLN A 143 -4.64 -5.44 -9.96
CA GLN A 143 -4.67 -6.82 -10.43
C GLN A 143 -3.80 -7.73 -9.56
N PHE A 144 -2.61 -7.26 -9.16
CA PHE A 144 -1.75 -7.99 -8.25
C PHE A 144 -2.45 -8.27 -6.91
N LEU A 145 -3.09 -7.27 -6.30
CA LEU A 145 -3.80 -7.42 -5.02
C LEU A 145 -4.95 -8.42 -5.12
N ALA A 146 -5.67 -8.46 -6.24
CA ALA A 146 -6.75 -9.42 -6.47
C ALA A 146 -6.25 -10.87 -6.58
N GLY A 147 -4.98 -11.08 -6.87
CA GLY A 147 -4.36 -12.40 -7.08
C GLY A 147 -3.34 -12.83 -6.03
N ARG A 148 -2.87 -11.93 -5.16
CA ARG A 148 -1.70 -12.14 -4.30
C ARG A 148 -1.81 -13.31 -3.32
N ASP A 149 -3.02 -13.62 -2.88
CA ASP A 149 -3.29 -14.66 -1.87
C ASP A 149 -3.70 -16.00 -2.50
N ARG A 150 -3.67 -16.11 -3.83
CA ARG A 150 -3.98 -17.37 -4.52
C ARG A 150 -2.81 -18.34 -4.40
N ALA A 151 -3.13 -19.60 -4.10
CA ALA A 151 -2.14 -20.67 -4.09
C ALA A 151 -1.47 -20.76 -5.46
N GLY A 152 -0.14 -20.67 -5.50
CA GLY A 152 0.64 -20.72 -6.75
C GLY A 152 1.06 -19.38 -7.32
N SER A 153 0.80 -18.24 -6.67
CA SER A 153 1.45 -16.96 -7.03
C SER A 153 2.95 -17.06 -6.70
N SER A 154 3.70 -17.68 -7.61
CA SER A 154 5.10 -18.04 -7.44
C SER A 154 5.99 -16.92 -7.97
N GLY A 155 6.07 -15.81 -7.27
CA GLY A 155 7.00 -14.75 -7.64
C GLY A 155 7.29 -13.82 -6.48
N LEU A 156 8.45 -13.19 -6.52
CA LEU A 156 8.84 -12.16 -5.56
C LEU A 156 8.61 -10.78 -6.16
N VAL A 157 7.91 -9.92 -5.44
CA VAL A 157 7.85 -8.49 -5.82
C VAL A 157 9.24 -7.91 -5.64
N ILE A 158 9.83 -7.41 -6.73
CA ILE A 158 11.16 -6.83 -6.74
C ILE A 158 11.16 -5.30 -6.76
N ALA A 159 10.14 -4.69 -7.34
CA ALA A 159 9.99 -3.24 -7.38
C ALA A 159 8.53 -2.83 -7.57
N VAL A 160 8.25 -1.56 -7.29
CA VAL A 160 6.99 -0.87 -7.59
C VAL A 160 7.31 0.36 -8.43
N SER A 161 6.64 0.54 -9.55
CA SER A 161 6.71 1.75 -10.36
C SER A 161 5.51 2.64 -10.07
N VAL A 162 5.77 3.88 -9.70
CA VAL A 162 4.76 4.85 -9.27
C VAL A 162 4.77 6.02 -10.24
N PRO A 163 3.65 6.33 -10.92
CA PRO A 163 3.53 7.56 -11.68
C PRO A 163 3.74 8.77 -10.77
N ARG A 164 4.53 9.74 -11.24
CA ARG A 164 4.76 10.99 -10.51
C ARG A 164 3.52 11.87 -10.62
N PRO A 165 2.91 12.32 -9.52
CA PRO A 165 1.84 13.31 -9.59
C PRO A 165 2.33 14.61 -10.24
N ALA A 166 1.49 15.23 -11.06
CA ALA A 166 1.84 16.49 -11.75
C ALA A 166 2.10 17.64 -10.75
N SER A 167 1.47 17.60 -9.58
CA SER A 167 1.76 18.50 -8.46
C SER A 167 1.66 17.72 -7.14
N ALA A 168 2.35 18.20 -6.10
CA ALA A 168 2.29 17.61 -4.76
C ALA A 168 0.87 17.64 -4.18
N ASP A 169 0.10 18.67 -4.49
CA ASP A 169 -1.27 18.87 -3.98
C ASP A 169 -2.30 17.96 -4.67
N ALA A 170 -1.94 17.38 -5.83
CA ALA A 170 -2.80 16.43 -6.52
C ALA A 170 -2.93 15.09 -5.76
N PHE A 171 -2.00 14.78 -4.88
CA PHE A 171 -2.08 13.59 -4.04
C PHE A 171 -2.34 13.94 -2.58
N ARG A 172 -3.38 13.34 -2.02
CA ARG A 172 -3.80 13.53 -0.64
C ARG A 172 -3.95 12.20 0.08
N PHE A 173 -3.62 12.20 1.37
CA PHE A 173 -3.73 11.01 2.20
C PHE A 173 -4.27 11.35 3.58
N ARG A 174 -5.13 10.48 4.12
CA ARG A 174 -5.66 10.57 5.49
C ARG A 174 -5.73 9.21 6.13
N LYS A 175 -5.19 9.11 7.33
CA LYS A 175 -5.33 7.95 8.21
C LYS A 175 -6.23 8.31 9.39
N VAL A 176 -7.18 7.44 9.68
CA VAL A 176 -8.02 7.50 10.88
C VAL A 176 -7.60 6.38 11.80
N ALA A 177 -7.19 6.70 13.01
CA ALA A 177 -6.76 5.75 14.02
C ALA A 177 -7.24 6.19 15.41
N ARG A 178 -7.48 5.23 16.31
CA ARG A 178 -7.89 5.51 17.70
C ARG A 178 -6.77 6.15 18.52
N VAL A 179 -5.52 5.82 18.19
CA VAL A 179 -4.32 6.32 18.86
C VAL A 179 -3.43 7.00 17.83
N ARG A 180 -3.03 8.23 18.09
CA ARG A 180 -2.09 8.98 17.23
C ARG A 180 -0.73 9.06 17.92
N PRO A 181 0.36 9.06 17.15
CA PRO A 181 0.47 8.86 15.69
C PRO A 181 0.61 7.40 15.26
N LYS A 182 0.72 6.45 16.20
CA LYS A 182 1.18 5.06 15.93
C LYS A 182 0.03 4.04 15.80
N GLY A 183 -1.23 4.47 15.92
CA GLY A 183 -2.38 3.56 15.91
C GLY A 183 -2.52 2.80 14.60
N VAL A 184 -3.11 1.61 14.68
CA VAL A 184 -3.56 0.86 13.51
C VAL A 184 -4.77 1.55 12.89
N SER A 185 -4.94 1.45 11.59
CA SER A 185 -5.99 2.17 10.88
C SER A 185 -7.39 1.65 11.21
N VAL A 186 -8.26 2.53 11.65
CA VAL A 186 -9.71 2.31 11.55
C VAL A 186 -10.08 2.29 10.06
N LEU A 187 -9.60 3.27 9.32
CA LEU A 187 -9.60 3.35 7.86
C LEU A 187 -8.46 4.26 7.39
N SER A 188 -8.06 4.11 6.14
CA SER A 188 -7.22 5.10 5.45
C SER A 188 -7.79 5.41 4.08
N ILE A 189 -7.57 6.64 3.62
CA ILE A 189 -8.03 7.15 2.34
C ILE A 189 -6.84 7.79 1.64
N ALA A 190 -6.59 7.37 0.41
CA ALA A 190 -5.65 8.02 -0.50
C ALA A 190 -6.40 8.51 -1.72
N ALA A 191 -6.10 9.71 -2.21
CA ALA A 191 -6.72 10.25 -3.39
C ALA A 191 -5.68 10.96 -4.26
N HIS A 192 -5.68 10.64 -5.55
CA HIS A 192 -5.00 11.39 -6.60
C HIS A 192 -6.08 12.14 -7.38
N LEU A 193 -6.02 13.46 -7.35
CA LEU A 193 -7.06 14.37 -7.80
C LEU A 193 -6.48 15.37 -8.81
N PRO A 194 -6.20 14.96 -10.06
CA PRO A 194 -5.79 15.89 -11.10
C PRO A 194 -6.93 16.88 -11.39
N VAL A 195 -6.60 18.17 -11.48
CA VAL A 195 -7.57 19.24 -11.79
C VAL A 195 -7.13 19.95 -13.06
N THR A 196 -8.00 20.03 -14.02
CA THR A 196 -7.80 20.74 -15.28
C THR A 196 -8.97 21.68 -15.50
N GLY A 197 -8.72 22.98 -15.74
CA GLY A 197 -9.77 23.98 -15.92
C GLY A 197 -10.73 24.09 -14.72
N GLY A 198 -10.23 23.90 -13.49
CA GLY A 198 -11.03 23.93 -12.25
C GLY A 198 -11.90 22.69 -12.01
N ARG A 199 -11.78 21.65 -12.85
CA ARG A 199 -12.54 20.41 -12.74
C ARG A 199 -11.63 19.21 -12.56
N ILE A 200 -12.10 18.25 -11.78
CA ILE A 200 -11.41 16.96 -11.55
C ILE A 200 -11.48 16.14 -12.83
N ALA A 201 -10.33 15.61 -13.25
CA ALA A 201 -10.21 14.77 -14.43
C ALA A 201 -9.33 13.54 -14.12
N GLY A 202 -9.91 12.34 -14.16
CA GLY A 202 -9.20 11.09 -13.88
C GLY A 202 -8.89 10.88 -12.40
N ALA A 203 -9.81 11.24 -11.50
CA ALA A 203 -9.68 11.00 -10.06
C ALA A 203 -9.43 9.51 -9.76
N ARG A 204 -8.52 9.25 -8.82
CA ARG A 204 -8.29 7.92 -8.26
C ARG A 204 -8.36 7.99 -6.74
N VAL A 205 -9.23 7.18 -6.17
CA VAL A 205 -9.44 7.11 -4.72
C VAL A 205 -9.31 5.66 -4.26
N ALA A 206 -8.50 5.44 -3.23
CA ALA A 206 -8.32 4.10 -2.67
C ALA A 206 -8.50 4.12 -1.15
N TYR A 207 -8.99 3.01 -0.64
CA TYR A 207 -9.24 2.80 0.78
C TYR A 207 -8.39 1.67 1.34
N GLY A 208 -7.83 1.89 2.54
CA GLY A 208 -7.28 0.85 3.41
C GLY A 208 -8.24 0.54 4.54
N ALA A 209 -8.23 -0.69 5.03
CA ALA A 209 -9.08 -1.23 6.08
C ALA A 209 -10.60 -1.22 5.77
N MET A 210 -10.99 -1.01 4.52
CA MET A 210 -12.39 -0.98 4.07
C MET A 210 -12.79 -2.23 3.26
N ALA A 211 -11.87 -3.20 3.15
CA ALA A 211 -12.05 -4.53 2.57
C ALA A 211 -10.90 -5.44 3.06
N PRO A 212 -10.89 -6.75 2.75
CA PRO A 212 -9.76 -7.64 3.10
C PRO A 212 -8.41 -7.17 2.55
N THR A 213 -8.40 -6.50 1.40
CA THR A 213 -7.24 -5.82 0.80
C THR A 213 -7.58 -4.36 0.53
N PRO A 214 -6.58 -3.46 0.38
CA PRO A 214 -6.85 -2.11 -0.13
C PRO A 214 -7.59 -2.15 -1.47
N ILE A 215 -8.58 -1.29 -1.63
CA ILE A 215 -9.48 -1.27 -2.80
C ILE A 215 -9.58 0.12 -3.42
N ARG A 216 -9.87 0.19 -4.74
CA ARG A 216 -10.28 1.41 -5.43
C ARG A 216 -11.74 1.73 -5.15
N ALA A 217 -12.02 2.98 -4.82
CA ALA A 217 -13.39 3.49 -4.60
C ALA A 217 -14.02 3.94 -5.92
N ARG A 218 -14.29 3.00 -6.82
CA ARG A 218 -14.70 3.27 -8.21
C ARG A 218 -15.97 4.12 -8.32
N ALA A 219 -16.92 3.97 -7.39
CA ALA A 219 -18.14 4.78 -7.35
C ALA A 219 -17.83 6.25 -7.04
N VAL A 220 -16.93 6.48 -6.08
CA VAL A 220 -16.44 7.82 -5.72
C VAL A 220 -15.70 8.47 -6.89
N GLU A 221 -14.82 7.72 -7.57
CA GLU A 221 -14.06 8.21 -8.72
C GLU A 221 -14.99 8.69 -9.84
N ARG A 222 -15.99 7.87 -10.20
CA ARG A 222 -17.00 8.24 -11.19
C ARG A 222 -17.80 9.48 -10.78
N ALA A 223 -18.16 9.58 -9.49
CA ALA A 223 -18.93 10.69 -8.97
C ALA A 223 -18.13 12.02 -8.91
N LEU A 224 -16.80 11.95 -8.88
CA LEU A 224 -15.90 13.10 -8.89
C LEU A 224 -15.61 13.62 -10.30
N GLU A 225 -15.76 12.79 -11.33
CA GLU A 225 -15.36 13.14 -12.69
C GLU A 225 -16.09 14.38 -13.20
N GLY A 226 -15.33 15.35 -13.71
CA GLY A 226 -15.84 16.63 -14.22
C GLY A 226 -16.39 17.58 -13.16
N ARG A 227 -16.29 17.27 -11.86
CA ARG A 227 -16.77 18.10 -10.76
C ARG A 227 -15.71 19.09 -10.28
N SER A 228 -16.18 20.17 -9.65
CA SER A 228 -15.29 21.08 -8.89
C SER A 228 -14.90 20.47 -7.55
N LEU A 229 -13.73 20.84 -7.05
CA LEU A 229 -13.23 20.40 -5.75
C LEU A 229 -13.71 21.34 -4.62
N ASP A 230 -15.02 21.46 -4.49
CA ASP A 230 -15.74 22.24 -3.48
C ASP A 230 -16.88 21.42 -2.85
N ALA A 231 -17.51 21.95 -1.83
CA ALA A 231 -18.53 21.21 -1.08
C ALA A 231 -19.72 20.73 -1.94
N PRO A 232 -20.31 21.53 -2.86
CA PRO A 232 -21.33 21.05 -3.78
C PRO A 232 -20.82 20.01 -4.78
N GLY A 233 -19.63 20.22 -5.36
CA GLY A 233 -19.06 19.35 -6.37
C GLY A 233 -18.76 17.94 -5.87
N ILE A 234 -18.31 17.80 -4.61
CA ILE A 234 -17.97 16.49 -4.04
C ILE A 234 -19.18 15.78 -3.40
N ALA A 235 -20.35 16.42 -3.25
CA ALA A 235 -21.50 15.83 -2.55
C ALA A 235 -21.93 14.46 -3.11
N PRO A 236 -21.99 14.24 -4.45
CA PRO A 236 -22.30 12.92 -5.00
C PRO A 236 -21.27 11.84 -4.63
N ALA A 237 -19.99 12.22 -4.56
CA ALA A 237 -18.92 11.30 -4.17
C ALA A 237 -19.02 10.89 -2.70
N LEU A 238 -19.47 11.78 -1.81
CA LEU A 238 -19.70 11.45 -0.41
C LEU A 238 -20.88 10.49 -0.24
N ALA A 239 -21.95 10.64 -1.03
CA ALA A 239 -23.08 9.72 -1.04
C ALA A 239 -22.67 8.30 -1.49
N ALA A 240 -21.74 8.20 -2.45
CA ALA A 240 -21.21 6.95 -2.98
C ALA A 240 -20.06 6.36 -2.15
N ALA A 241 -19.64 7.01 -1.05
CA ALA A 241 -18.39 6.68 -0.34
C ALA A 241 -18.30 5.22 0.10
N ALA A 242 -19.38 4.62 0.57
CA ALA A 242 -19.40 3.27 1.11
C ALA A 242 -19.66 2.18 0.05
N GLU A 243 -19.93 2.56 -1.21
CA GLU A 243 -20.16 1.56 -2.27
C GLU A 243 -18.93 0.70 -2.55
N GLY A 244 -19.14 -0.60 -2.71
CA GLY A 244 -18.05 -1.57 -2.95
C GLY A 244 -17.16 -1.86 -1.73
N THR A 245 -17.49 -1.32 -0.55
CA THR A 245 -16.73 -1.60 0.68
C THR A 245 -17.28 -2.81 1.45
N SER A 246 -16.38 -3.58 2.05
CA SER A 246 -16.70 -4.74 2.89
C SER A 246 -15.74 -4.80 4.11
N PRO A 247 -15.75 -3.76 4.98
CA PRO A 247 -14.84 -3.73 6.12
C PRO A 247 -15.21 -4.79 7.16
N ALA A 248 -14.22 -5.39 7.79
CA ALA A 248 -14.43 -6.33 8.89
C ALA A 248 -14.81 -5.57 10.18
N THR A 249 -15.53 -6.28 11.07
CA THR A 249 -15.59 -5.92 12.49
C THR A 249 -14.41 -6.53 13.20
N ASP A 250 -13.62 -5.74 13.91
CA ASP A 250 -12.47 -6.16 14.69
C ASP A 250 -12.38 -5.38 16.01
N ALA A 251 -11.31 -5.59 16.78
CA ALA A 251 -11.10 -4.91 18.05
C ALA A 251 -10.92 -3.38 17.92
N LEU A 252 -10.68 -2.87 16.71
CA LEU A 252 -10.50 -1.44 16.47
C LEU A 252 -11.82 -0.72 16.21
N ALA A 253 -12.69 -1.33 15.37
CA ALA A 253 -13.95 -0.71 14.96
C ALA A 253 -14.91 -1.75 14.35
N SER A 254 -16.21 -1.50 14.48
CA SER A 254 -17.22 -2.28 13.78
C SER A 254 -17.30 -1.89 12.30
N THR A 255 -17.84 -2.81 11.48
CA THR A 255 -18.20 -2.55 10.07
C THR A 255 -19.08 -1.31 9.94
N TRP A 256 -20.09 -1.21 10.82
CA TRP A 256 -21.02 -0.06 10.85
C TRP A 256 -20.25 1.26 11.06
N TYR A 257 -19.41 1.32 12.12
CA TYR A 257 -18.66 2.54 12.43
C TYR A 257 -17.75 2.98 11.29
N ARG A 258 -17.04 2.05 10.65
CA ARG A 258 -16.15 2.36 9.52
C ARG A 258 -16.92 2.98 8.36
N ARG A 259 -18.11 2.47 8.04
CA ARG A 259 -18.95 3.00 6.97
C ARG A 259 -19.52 4.37 7.31
N GLU A 260 -19.96 4.59 8.55
CA GLU A 260 -20.50 5.86 9.00
C GLU A 260 -19.48 7.01 8.97
N VAL A 261 -18.24 6.75 9.39
CA VAL A 261 -17.21 7.79 9.45
C VAL A 261 -16.51 8.03 8.09
N LEU A 262 -16.63 7.11 7.15
CA LEU A 262 -15.95 7.18 5.85
C LEU A 262 -16.30 8.45 5.06
N PRO A 263 -17.58 8.82 4.83
CA PRO A 263 -17.90 10.03 4.07
C PRO A 263 -17.43 11.31 4.76
N VAL A 264 -17.40 11.33 6.11
CA VAL A 264 -16.88 12.47 6.88
C VAL A 264 -15.38 12.66 6.62
N HIS A 265 -14.60 11.58 6.67
CA HIS A 265 -13.17 11.66 6.44
C HIS A 265 -12.80 11.82 4.98
N LEU A 266 -13.61 11.29 4.06
CA LEU A 266 -13.49 11.54 2.62
C LEU A 266 -13.69 13.02 2.32
N ARG A 267 -14.75 13.65 2.86
CA ARG A 267 -14.99 15.09 2.72
C ARG A 267 -13.79 15.90 3.17
N ARG A 268 -13.29 15.62 4.39
CA ARG A 268 -12.14 16.33 4.94
C ARG A 268 -10.89 16.18 4.06
N LEU A 269 -10.67 14.99 3.48
CA LEU A 269 -9.56 14.77 2.56
C LEU A 269 -9.75 15.57 1.26
N LEU A 270 -10.94 15.47 0.64
CA LEU A 270 -11.23 16.10 -0.64
C LEU A 270 -11.18 17.64 -0.56
N LEU A 271 -11.60 18.22 0.54
CA LEU A 271 -11.57 19.67 0.74
C LEU A 271 -10.27 20.18 1.40
N GLY A 272 -9.36 19.30 1.80
CA GLY A 272 -8.16 19.69 2.52
C GLY A 272 -8.41 20.17 3.95
N GLU A 273 -9.55 19.80 4.53
CA GLU A 273 -9.96 20.20 5.87
C GLU A 273 -9.25 19.36 6.96
N GLY A 274 -8.68 20.05 7.93
CA GLY A 274 -7.99 19.45 9.08
C GLY A 274 -6.68 18.80 8.65
N GLY A 275 -5.57 19.50 8.89
CA GLY A 275 -4.20 19.03 8.66
C GLY A 275 -3.94 17.62 9.20
N ALA A 276 -2.90 17.00 8.69
CA ALA A 276 -2.45 15.66 9.03
C ALA A 276 -2.20 15.44 10.52
#